data_01afe987ccd83cbe6ed662dc29dc4b97
#
_entry.id   01afe987ccd83cbe6ed662dc29dc4b97
#
_cell.length_a   1.000
_cell.length_b   1.000
_cell.length_c   1.000
_cell.angle_alpha   90.00
_cell.angle_beta   90.00
_cell.angle_gamma   90.00
#
_symmetry.space_group_name_H-M   'P 1'
#
loop_
_entity.id
_entity.type
_entity.pdbx_description
1 polymer ?
#
loop_
_entity_poly.entity_id
_entity_poly.type
_entity_poly.pdbx_seq_one_letter_code
_entity_poly.pdbx_strand_id
1 'polypeptide(L)'
;MLRTIGTTTLTGLLLASMASLGTAQQTQPATATPEPVTAAAKVAAPAAPAPKLVPVEAIRDVGKVAKGEKVKLDFEIRNDGPVELVITNVRPTCGCTVASFDAKIAPGATGKIHAEIDTVDFTGPIAKTITVLSNDPVNPRVTLTIKARVEPQISSFPGYARYVYVQSQAPATVKQWLWTDNFPEFKILEVTSPYKFIRATFRQAGELERRAEAASTNQWIIETTIQPDAEVGALRDYLVVATNHPQQKNLRLAVTGFVRPLLSVTPFVADFGALDLAASSQDLSLVVVNFGDSPIEIRSVTASVPGVEAKIKPIEAGRRWEVKLTLSGKMPKGRIDAKVTIQTTSTLQPTLEVPLRGTVS
;
A
#
# COMPACT_ATOMS: atom_id res chain seq x y z
N MET A 1 11.91 38.96 38.34
CA MET A 1 13.37 38.79 38.29
C MET A 1 13.76 38.19 36.94
N LEU A 2 14.33 39.07 36.14
CA LEU A 2 14.92 38.74 34.81
C LEU A 2 16.16 37.90 35.01
N ARG A 3 16.38 36.91 34.11
CA ARG A 3 17.73 36.49 33.75
C ARG A 3 17.80 36.10 32.26
N THR A 4 18.60 36.85 31.62
CA THR A 4 19.09 37.02 30.25
C THR A 4 19.87 35.79 29.75
N ILE A 5 19.61 35.36 28.52
CA ILE A 5 20.40 35.28 27.28
C ILE A 5 21.84 34.72 27.37
N GLY A 6 22.10 33.71 26.58
CA GLY A 6 23.43 33.28 26.15
C GLY A 6 23.37 32.73 24.73
N THR A 7 23.58 33.61 23.73
CA THR A 7 23.86 33.27 22.33
C THR A 7 25.33 32.87 22.17
N THR A 8 25.58 31.69 21.60
CA THR A 8 26.95 31.29 21.17
C THR A 8 26.92 31.04 19.66
N THR A 9 27.53 31.95 18.94
CA THR A 9 27.87 31.86 17.53
C THR A 9 29.12 30.97 17.37
N LEU A 10 29.05 29.96 16.51
CA LEU A 10 30.21 29.16 16.11
C LEU A 10 30.46 29.36 14.61
N THR A 11 31.57 30.06 14.33
CA THR A 11 32.13 30.35 13.03
C THR A 11 32.87 29.10 12.51
N GLY A 12 32.45 28.52 11.41
CA GLY A 12 33.09 27.37 10.78
C GLY A 12 33.96 27.79 9.60
N LEU A 13 35.19 27.34 9.63
CA LEU A 13 36.32 27.58 8.77
C LEU A 13 36.16 26.83 7.43
N LEU A 14 36.21 27.57 6.29
CA LEU A 14 36.37 27.00 4.94
C LEU A 14 37.84 26.62 4.69
N LEU A 15 38.11 25.38 4.35
CA LEU A 15 39.34 24.92 3.75
C LEU A 15 39.14 24.68 2.26
N ALA A 16 39.72 25.55 1.45
CA ALA A 16 39.86 25.40 0.00
C ALA A 16 41.02 24.46 -0.32
N SER A 17 40.78 23.39 -1.05
CA SER A 17 41.77 22.50 -1.61
C SER A 17 41.94 22.84 -3.10
N MET A 18 43.07 23.42 -3.46
CA MET A 18 43.50 23.64 -4.85
C MET A 18 44.07 22.34 -5.40
N ALA A 19 43.54 21.85 -6.50
CA ALA A 19 44.16 20.82 -7.34
C ALA A 19 44.67 21.44 -8.63
N SER A 20 45.95 21.21 -8.89
CA SER A 20 46.78 21.71 -9.98
C SER A 20 46.31 21.24 -11.38
N LEU A 21 46.22 22.19 -12.31
CA LEU A 21 46.07 21.95 -13.74
C LEU A 21 47.43 21.52 -14.35
N GLY A 22 47.46 20.32 -14.90
CA GLY A 22 48.47 19.85 -15.80
C GLY A 22 48.12 20.24 -17.25
N THR A 23 48.90 21.14 -17.84
CA THR A 23 48.86 21.52 -19.26
C THR A 23 49.46 20.42 -20.13
N ALA A 24 48.65 19.74 -20.92
CA ALA A 24 49.11 18.90 -22.02
C ALA A 24 49.02 19.69 -23.32
N GLN A 25 50.16 19.96 -23.90
CA GLN A 25 50.37 20.66 -25.17
C GLN A 25 50.09 19.70 -26.32
N GLN A 26 49.02 19.93 -27.08
CA GLN A 26 48.74 19.20 -28.32
C GLN A 26 49.27 20.00 -29.52
N THR A 27 50.17 19.38 -30.23
CA THR A 27 50.72 19.79 -31.52
C THR A 27 49.66 19.73 -32.60
N GLN A 28 49.44 20.85 -33.32
CA GLN A 28 48.61 20.94 -34.50
C GLN A 28 49.31 20.33 -35.73
N PRO A 29 48.64 19.51 -36.53
CA PRO A 29 49.04 19.28 -37.92
C PRO A 29 48.25 20.19 -38.90
N ALA A 30 48.93 20.52 -39.96
CA ALA A 30 48.69 21.47 -41.00
C ALA A 30 47.31 21.47 -41.67
N THR A 31 46.96 22.69 -42.07
CA THR A 31 45.88 23.11 -42.99
C THR A 31 45.74 22.26 -44.25
N ALA A 32 44.58 21.59 -44.37
CA ALA A 32 44.10 21.14 -45.67
C ALA A 32 42.85 22.02 -46.04
N THR A 33 42.91 22.64 -47.15
CA THR A 33 41.88 23.47 -47.79
C THR A 33 40.65 22.61 -48.07
N PRO A 34 39.43 22.97 -47.61
CA PRO A 34 38.25 22.21 -47.99
C PRO A 34 37.76 22.63 -49.36
N GLU A 35 37.68 21.65 -50.29
CA GLU A 35 36.89 21.76 -51.51
C GLU A 35 35.42 22.00 -51.13
N PRO A 36 34.67 22.78 -51.97
CA PRO A 36 33.25 23.00 -51.74
C PRO A 36 32.45 21.71 -52.04
N VAL A 37 32.11 20.96 -51.00
CA VAL A 37 31.13 19.88 -51.13
C VAL A 37 29.77 20.53 -51.32
N THR A 38 29.31 20.51 -52.53
CA THR A 38 27.89 20.86 -52.87
C THR A 38 27.02 19.83 -52.18
N ALA A 39 26.52 20.17 -50.99
CA ALA A 39 25.48 19.39 -50.34
C ALA A 39 24.23 19.47 -51.20
N ALA A 40 24.01 18.43 -52.01
CA ALA A 40 22.73 18.20 -52.65
C ALA A 40 21.71 18.06 -51.53
N ALA A 41 20.89 19.08 -51.37
CA ALA A 41 19.70 19.01 -50.50
C ALA A 41 18.86 17.83 -50.99
N LYS A 42 18.86 16.76 -50.20
CA LYS A 42 17.95 15.61 -50.41
C LYS A 42 16.54 16.13 -50.25
N VAL A 43 15.91 16.51 -51.37
CA VAL A 43 14.49 16.85 -51.39
C VAL A 43 13.78 15.63 -50.84
N ALA A 44 13.24 15.76 -49.63
CA ALA A 44 12.42 14.72 -49.01
C ALA A 44 11.26 14.44 -49.96
N ALA A 45 11.15 13.21 -50.42
CA ALA A 45 10.00 12.80 -51.23
C ALA A 45 8.73 13.19 -50.46
N PRO A 46 7.67 13.69 -51.13
CA PRO A 46 6.43 14.04 -50.46
C PRO A 46 5.95 12.81 -49.68
N ALA A 47 5.72 12.98 -48.37
CA ALA A 47 5.22 11.92 -47.54
C ALA A 47 3.95 11.37 -48.13
N ALA A 48 3.83 10.03 -48.21
CA ALA A 48 2.61 9.40 -48.70
C ALA A 48 1.40 9.92 -47.91
N PRO A 49 0.24 10.12 -48.57
CA PRO A 49 -0.95 10.58 -47.88
C PRO A 49 -1.29 9.63 -46.73
N ALA A 50 -1.42 10.16 -45.53
CA ALA A 50 -1.60 9.39 -44.31
C ALA A 50 -2.78 9.91 -43.50
N PRO A 51 -3.44 9.07 -42.68
CA PRO A 51 -4.42 9.52 -41.72
C PRO A 51 -3.76 10.33 -40.61
N LYS A 52 -4.52 11.23 -39.99
CA LYS A 52 -4.05 12.05 -38.87
C LYS A 52 -5.08 12.09 -37.74
N LEU A 53 -4.75 11.45 -36.64
CA LEU A 53 -5.58 11.39 -35.44
C LEU A 53 -5.44 12.67 -34.63
N VAL A 54 -6.54 13.40 -34.43
CA VAL A 54 -6.59 14.60 -33.58
C VAL A 54 -7.77 14.50 -32.62
N PRO A 55 -7.52 14.34 -31.31
CA PRO A 55 -8.59 14.47 -30.33
C PRO A 55 -9.08 15.92 -30.31
N VAL A 56 -10.40 16.13 -30.35
CA VAL A 56 -10.99 17.47 -30.22
C VAL A 56 -10.69 18.01 -28.82
N GLU A 57 -10.82 17.15 -27.83
CA GLU A 57 -10.46 17.45 -26.45
C GLU A 57 -9.82 16.20 -25.82
N ALA A 58 -8.50 16.23 -25.65
CA ALA A 58 -7.75 15.08 -25.10
C ALA A 58 -7.96 14.90 -23.58
N ILE A 59 -8.37 15.95 -22.87
CA ILE A 59 -8.60 15.95 -21.43
C ILE A 59 -10.01 16.49 -21.17
N ARG A 60 -10.86 15.64 -20.58
CA ARG A 60 -12.21 15.99 -20.16
C ARG A 60 -12.27 16.06 -18.63
N ASP A 61 -12.63 17.24 -18.11
CA ASP A 61 -12.91 17.40 -16.68
C ASP A 61 -14.43 17.45 -16.49
N VAL A 62 -14.97 16.41 -15.84
CA VAL A 62 -16.40 16.30 -15.57
C VAL A 62 -16.81 16.98 -14.23
N GLY A 63 -15.83 17.59 -13.56
CA GLY A 63 -16.07 18.31 -12.31
C GLY A 63 -16.37 17.40 -11.12
N LYS A 64 -17.30 17.82 -10.27
CA LYS A 64 -17.75 17.07 -9.10
C LYS A 64 -18.78 16.01 -9.49
N VAL A 65 -18.56 14.79 -9.05
CA VAL A 65 -19.46 13.65 -9.27
C VAL A 65 -19.72 12.95 -7.96
N ALA A 66 -20.91 12.40 -7.78
CA ALA A 66 -21.27 11.64 -6.60
C ALA A 66 -20.55 10.29 -6.59
N LYS A 67 -20.08 9.84 -5.42
CA LYS A 67 -19.57 8.49 -5.27
C LYS A 67 -20.68 7.46 -5.55
N GLY A 68 -20.36 6.46 -6.39
CA GLY A 68 -21.34 5.46 -6.88
C GLY A 68 -22.07 5.88 -8.15
N GLU A 69 -21.84 7.08 -8.66
CA GLU A 69 -22.37 7.52 -9.96
C GLU A 69 -21.57 6.89 -11.11
N LYS A 70 -22.26 6.49 -12.17
CA LYS A 70 -21.67 6.07 -13.43
C LYS A 70 -21.61 7.25 -14.39
N VAL A 71 -20.43 7.79 -14.57
CA VAL A 71 -20.20 8.94 -15.44
C VAL A 71 -19.97 8.45 -16.86
N LYS A 72 -20.86 8.85 -17.79
CA LYS A 72 -20.76 8.56 -19.21
C LYS A 72 -20.34 9.81 -19.96
N LEU A 73 -19.40 9.66 -20.88
CA LEU A 73 -18.92 10.75 -21.72
C LEU A 73 -18.38 10.24 -23.06
N ASP A 74 -18.37 11.15 -24.03
CA ASP A 74 -17.86 10.90 -25.37
C ASP A 74 -16.59 11.70 -25.60
N PHE A 75 -15.56 11.04 -26.15
CA PHE A 75 -14.43 11.73 -26.75
C PHE A 75 -14.61 11.78 -28.27
N GLU A 76 -14.44 12.96 -28.84
CA GLU A 76 -14.47 13.18 -30.28
C GLU A 76 -13.05 13.11 -30.83
N ILE A 77 -12.88 12.28 -31.86
CA ILE A 77 -11.64 12.07 -32.61
C ILE A 77 -11.86 12.52 -34.02
N ARG A 78 -11.11 13.54 -34.50
CA ARG A 78 -11.17 14.04 -35.85
C ARG A 78 -10.03 13.43 -36.67
N ASN A 79 -10.35 13.08 -37.91
CA ASN A 79 -9.34 12.68 -38.90
C ASN A 79 -8.94 13.89 -39.77
N ASP A 80 -7.82 14.54 -39.42
CA ASP A 80 -7.28 15.68 -40.18
C ASP A 80 -6.38 15.25 -41.35
N GLY A 81 -6.33 13.96 -41.65
CA GLY A 81 -5.59 13.40 -42.79
C GLY A 81 -6.47 13.18 -44.03
N PRO A 82 -5.86 13.03 -45.20
CA PRO A 82 -6.56 12.78 -46.47
C PRO A 82 -6.94 11.30 -46.70
N VAL A 83 -6.60 10.40 -45.76
CA VAL A 83 -6.85 8.95 -45.85
C VAL A 83 -7.67 8.50 -44.64
N GLU A 84 -8.44 7.40 -44.79
CA GLU A 84 -9.25 6.83 -43.72
C GLU A 84 -8.39 6.53 -42.45
N LEU A 85 -8.80 7.09 -41.33
CA LEU A 85 -8.24 6.79 -40.00
C LEU A 85 -8.93 5.53 -39.46
N VAL A 86 -8.11 4.54 -39.12
CA VAL A 86 -8.58 3.29 -38.50
C VAL A 86 -8.11 3.26 -37.03
N ILE A 87 -9.05 3.27 -36.08
CA ILE A 87 -8.78 3.00 -34.68
C ILE A 87 -8.71 1.50 -34.50
N THR A 88 -7.52 0.98 -34.20
CA THR A 88 -7.26 -0.46 -34.11
C THR A 88 -7.54 -1.01 -32.71
N ASN A 89 -7.41 -0.18 -31.67
CA ASN A 89 -7.68 -0.59 -30.29
C ASN A 89 -7.91 0.62 -29.38
N VAL A 90 -8.74 0.43 -28.36
CA VAL A 90 -8.98 1.41 -27.31
C VAL A 90 -8.84 0.71 -25.95
N ARG A 91 -7.85 1.12 -25.14
CA ARG A 91 -7.48 0.47 -23.87
C ARG A 91 -7.66 1.42 -22.70
N PRO A 92 -8.69 1.24 -21.88
CA PRO A 92 -8.87 1.99 -20.66
C PRO A 92 -7.91 1.51 -19.56
N THR A 93 -7.57 2.41 -18.64
CA THR A 93 -6.95 2.03 -17.33
C THR A 93 -8.02 1.53 -16.36
N CYS A 94 -7.58 0.94 -15.23
CA CYS A 94 -8.47 0.39 -14.21
C CYS A 94 -9.60 1.35 -13.79
N GLY A 95 -10.82 0.85 -13.74
CA GLY A 95 -12.01 1.58 -13.32
C GLY A 95 -12.71 2.37 -14.42
N CYS A 96 -12.17 2.40 -15.66
CA CYS A 96 -12.86 2.90 -16.84
C CYS A 96 -13.32 1.74 -17.72
N THR A 97 -14.43 1.93 -18.41
CA THR A 97 -14.92 1.02 -19.44
C THR A 97 -15.08 1.81 -20.74
N VAL A 98 -14.67 1.22 -21.86
CA VAL A 98 -15.03 1.72 -23.20
C VAL A 98 -16.21 0.91 -23.68
N ALA A 99 -17.36 1.55 -23.82
CA ALA A 99 -18.60 0.88 -24.25
C ALA A 99 -18.58 0.60 -25.74
N SER A 100 -18.10 1.56 -26.57
CA SER A 100 -17.96 1.43 -28.01
C SER A 100 -17.07 2.54 -28.58
N PHE A 101 -16.64 2.40 -29.82
CA PHE A 101 -15.93 3.43 -30.58
C PHE A 101 -16.13 3.27 -32.08
N ASP A 102 -16.01 4.37 -32.79
CA ASP A 102 -16.03 4.38 -34.26
C ASP A 102 -14.68 3.90 -34.79
N ALA A 103 -14.63 2.67 -35.29
CA ALA A 103 -13.38 2.05 -35.74
C ALA A 103 -12.79 2.69 -37.01
N LYS A 104 -13.62 3.34 -37.86
CA LYS A 104 -13.23 3.96 -39.12
C LYS A 104 -13.76 5.37 -39.18
N ILE A 105 -12.88 6.32 -39.46
CA ILE A 105 -13.22 7.74 -39.57
C ILE A 105 -12.72 8.25 -40.92
N ALA A 106 -13.65 8.67 -41.77
CA ALA A 106 -13.35 9.19 -43.11
C ALA A 106 -12.49 10.47 -43.03
N PRO A 107 -11.78 10.85 -44.10
CA PRO A 107 -11.05 12.10 -44.19
C PRO A 107 -11.94 13.30 -43.83
N GLY A 108 -11.48 14.16 -42.90
CA GLY A 108 -12.21 15.35 -42.42
C GLY A 108 -13.40 15.08 -41.51
N ALA A 109 -13.75 13.82 -41.28
CA ALA A 109 -14.86 13.43 -40.39
C ALA A 109 -14.42 13.32 -38.92
N THR A 110 -15.42 13.29 -38.02
CA THR A 110 -15.26 13.09 -36.60
C THR A 110 -15.96 11.81 -36.19
N GLY A 111 -15.26 10.95 -35.45
CA GLY A 111 -15.80 9.77 -34.82
C GLY A 111 -15.80 9.91 -33.27
N LYS A 112 -16.45 8.98 -32.59
CA LYS A 112 -16.62 9.02 -31.13
C LYS A 112 -16.04 7.78 -30.43
N ILE A 113 -15.58 8.00 -29.21
CA ILE A 113 -15.22 6.95 -28.26
C ILE A 113 -16.12 7.15 -27.05
N HIS A 114 -17.03 6.20 -26.79
CA HIS A 114 -17.94 6.22 -25.66
C HIS A 114 -17.26 5.61 -24.44
N ALA A 115 -17.08 6.38 -23.37
CA ALA A 115 -16.42 5.97 -22.16
C ALA A 115 -17.36 6.06 -20.95
N GLU A 116 -17.20 5.15 -20.00
CA GLU A 116 -17.91 5.14 -18.72
C GLU A 116 -16.91 4.96 -17.57
N ILE A 117 -17.08 5.71 -16.50
CA ILE A 117 -16.37 5.51 -15.22
C ILE A 117 -17.38 5.13 -14.16
N ASP A 118 -17.18 3.99 -13.48
CA ASP A 118 -17.87 3.68 -12.22
C ASP A 118 -17.10 4.28 -11.06
N THR A 119 -17.73 5.18 -10.31
CA THR A 119 -17.07 5.93 -9.21
C THR A 119 -17.16 5.25 -7.86
N VAL A 120 -17.73 4.02 -7.76
CA VAL A 120 -17.98 3.33 -6.50
C VAL A 120 -16.72 3.12 -5.64
N ASP A 121 -15.58 2.84 -6.28
CA ASP A 121 -14.31 2.58 -5.60
C ASP A 121 -13.40 3.82 -5.44
N PHE A 122 -13.86 4.99 -5.93
CA PHE A 122 -13.05 6.21 -5.90
C PHE A 122 -13.56 7.23 -4.88
N THR A 123 -12.66 8.09 -4.41
CA THR A 123 -12.97 9.24 -3.55
C THR A 123 -11.91 10.32 -3.77
N GLY A 124 -12.34 11.58 -3.79
CA GLY A 124 -11.46 12.71 -4.05
C GLY A 124 -11.13 12.91 -5.54
N PRO A 125 -10.06 13.62 -5.87
CA PRO A 125 -9.66 13.87 -7.25
C PRO A 125 -9.16 12.60 -7.92
N ILE A 126 -9.67 12.31 -9.10
CA ILE A 126 -9.24 11.19 -9.94
C ILE A 126 -8.84 11.68 -11.34
N ALA A 127 -7.88 10.98 -11.95
CA ALA A 127 -7.54 11.10 -13.36
C ALA A 127 -7.40 9.69 -13.94
N LYS A 128 -8.20 9.40 -14.97
CA LYS A 128 -8.21 8.09 -15.63
C LYS A 128 -7.88 8.27 -17.11
N THR A 129 -7.11 7.34 -17.67
CA THR A 129 -6.64 7.45 -19.03
C THR A 129 -7.18 6.32 -19.90
N ILE A 130 -7.37 6.64 -21.18
CA ILE A 130 -7.75 5.72 -22.25
C ILE A 130 -6.69 5.86 -23.33
N THR A 131 -6.02 4.77 -23.67
CA THR A 131 -5.04 4.74 -24.77
C THR A 131 -5.75 4.33 -26.06
N VAL A 132 -5.68 5.17 -27.06
CA VAL A 132 -6.21 4.95 -28.41
C VAL A 132 -5.05 4.57 -29.33
N LEU A 133 -5.17 3.45 -30.02
CA LEU A 133 -4.22 2.99 -31.03
C LEU A 133 -4.84 3.11 -32.42
N SER A 134 -4.06 3.63 -33.37
CA SER A 134 -4.55 3.86 -34.75
C SER A 134 -3.47 3.57 -35.81
N ASN A 135 -3.87 3.69 -37.07
CA ASN A 135 -2.99 3.63 -38.22
C ASN A 135 -2.32 4.97 -38.60
N ASP A 136 -2.44 6.01 -37.75
CA ASP A 136 -1.69 7.26 -37.91
C ASP A 136 -0.18 6.97 -37.75
N PRO A 137 0.65 7.19 -38.79
CA PRO A 137 2.08 6.85 -38.71
C PRO A 137 2.89 7.81 -37.85
N VAL A 138 2.37 9.01 -37.58
CA VAL A 138 3.04 10.03 -36.74
C VAL A 138 2.64 9.87 -35.29
N ASN A 139 1.35 9.67 -35.02
CA ASN A 139 0.80 9.51 -33.69
C ASN A 139 -0.01 8.20 -33.58
N PRO A 140 0.66 7.02 -33.67
CA PRO A 140 -0.04 5.74 -33.63
C PRO A 140 -0.71 5.44 -32.28
N ARG A 141 -0.34 6.21 -31.24
CA ARG A 141 -0.87 6.11 -29.88
C ARG A 141 -1.19 7.48 -29.35
N VAL A 142 -2.45 7.68 -28.95
CA VAL A 142 -2.91 8.90 -28.28
C VAL A 142 -3.54 8.53 -26.93
N THR A 143 -3.36 9.40 -25.95
CA THR A 143 -3.95 9.22 -24.61
C THR A 143 -5.03 10.26 -24.38
N LEU A 144 -6.23 9.77 -24.04
CA LEU A 144 -7.36 10.58 -23.58
C LEU A 144 -7.41 10.50 -22.06
N THR A 145 -7.77 11.61 -21.39
CA THR A 145 -7.80 11.68 -19.94
C THR A 145 -9.15 12.17 -19.46
N ILE A 146 -9.74 11.49 -18.50
CA ILE A 146 -10.94 11.89 -17.78
C ILE A 146 -10.54 12.33 -16.37
N LYS A 147 -10.88 13.55 -16.00
CA LYS A 147 -10.70 14.08 -14.64
C LYS A 147 -12.06 14.23 -13.98
N ALA A 148 -12.11 13.90 -12.69
CA ALA A 148 -13.29 14.11 -11.85
C ALA A 148 -12.86 14.33 -10.39
N ARG A 149 -13.75 14.95 -9.60
CA ARG A 149 -13.67 14.95 -8.14
C ARG A 149 -14.85 14.15 -7.59
N VAL A 150 -14.57 12.94 -7.12
CA VAL A 150 -15.59 12.04 -6.54
C VAL A 150 -15.87 12.46 -5.11
N GLU A 151 -17.08 12.94 -4.87
CA GLU A 151 -17.54 13.39 -3.55
C GLU A 151 -18.35 12.26 -2.87
N PRO A 152 -17.96 11.83 -1.66
CA PRO A 152 -18.75 10.85 -0.92
C PRO A 152 -20.11 11.44 -0.56
N GLN A 153 -21.17 10.66 -0.71
CA GLN A 153 -22.53 11.06 -0.33
C GLN A 153 -22.79 10.80 1.15
N ILE A 154 -22.03 9.88 1.74
CA ILE A 154 -22.08 9.53 3.15
C ILE A 154 -20.75 9.88 3.77
N SER A 155 -20.78 10.74 4.75
CA SER A 155 -19.64 11.12 5.57
C SER A 155 -19.38 10.07 6.65
N SER A 156 -18.11 9.88 7.02
CA SER A 156 -17.72 8.96 8.11
C SER A 156 -16.60 9.56 8.95
N PHE A 157 -16.65 9.31 10.27
CA PHE A 157 -15.60 9.72 11.19
C PHE A 157 -15.42 8.71 12.35
N PRO A 158 -14.20 8.24 12.63
CA PRO A 158 -13.10 8.24 11.68
C PRO A 158 -13.48 7.43 10.44
N GLY A 159 -12.86 7.69 9.30
CA GLY A 159 -13.14 6.99 8.04
C GLY A 159 -12.60 5.56 8.00
N TYR A 160 -12.12 5.05 9.13
CA TYR A 160 -11.53 3.72 9.28
C TYR A 160 -11.63 3.21 10.72
N ALA A 161 -11.66 1.89 10.89
CA ALA A 161 -11.43 1.23 12.17
C ALA A 161 -9.95 0.79 12.25
N ARG A 162 -9.21 1.33 13.22
CA ARG A 162 -7.80 0.97 13.40
C ARG A 162 -7.59 0.22 14.70
N TYR A 163 -6.93 -0.95 14.59
CA TYR A 163 -6.57 -1.78 15.71
C TYR A 163 -5.06 -1.94 15.83
N VAL A 164 -4.56 -1.79 17.05
CA VAL A 164 -3.26 -2.30 17.49
C VAL A 164 -3.58 -3.22 18.66
N TYR A 165 -3.82 -4.49 18.33
CA TYR A 165 -4.39 -5.45 19.27
C TYR A 165 -3.39 -6.55 19.59
N VAL A 166 -3.44 -7.06 20.81
CA VAL A 166 -2.67 -8.23 21.23
C VAL A 166 -3.65 -9.38 21.44
N GLN A 167 -3.37 -10.53 20.81
CA GLN A 167 -4.19 -11.73 20.89
C GLN A 167 -4.43 -12.14 22.34
N SER A 168 -5.61 -12.68 22.62
CA SER A 168 -6.04 -13.15 23.95
C SER A 168 -6.22 -12.06 25.02
N GLN A 169 -6.13 -10.78 24.65
CA GLN A 169 -6.52 -9.67 25.56
C GLN A 169 -8.03 -9.42 25.54
N ALA A 170 -8.48 -8.54 26.41
CA ALA A 170 -9.88 -8.12 26.45
C ALA A 170 -10.34 -7.54 25.10
N PRO A 171 -11.61 -7.74 24.71
CA PRO A 171 -12.13 -7.15 23.47
C PRO A 171 -11.93 -5.65 23.42
N ALA A 172 -11.57 -5.13 22.24
CA ALA A 172 -11.38 -3.70 22.01
C ALA A 172 -12.38 -3.20 20.97
N THR A 173 -13.05 -2.07 21.27
CA THR A 173 -14.09 -1.50 20.43
C THR A 173 -13.64 -0.18 19.81
N VAL A 174 -13.89 -0.01 18.52
CA VAL A 174 -13.75 1.24 17.77
C VAL A 174 -15.12 1.70 17.33
N LYS A 175 -15.43 2.97 17.52
CA LYS A 175 -16.67 3.62 17.07
C LYS A 175 -16.41 4.45 15.83
N GLN A 176 -17.34 4.38 14.87
CA GLN A 176 -17.32 5.18 13.65
C GLN A 176 -18.71 5.80 13.48
N TRP A 177 -18.75 7.10 13.19
CA TRP A 177 -19.99 7.84 12.93
C TRP A 177 -20.19 7.94 11.43
N LEU A 178 -21.46 7.77 11.00
CA LEU A 178 -21.90 7.93 9.63
C LEU A 178 -23.08 8.88 9.57
N TRP A 179 -23.07 9.76 8.58
CA TRP A 179 -24.16 10.68 8.32
C TRP A 179 -24.16 11.15 6.86
N THR A 180 -25.24 11.76 6.45
CA THR A 180 -25.35 12.45 5.17
C THR A 180 -26.14 13.75 5.40
N ASP A 181 -25.75 14.83 4.73
CA ASP A 181 -26.39 16.13 4.88
C ASP A 181 -27.49 16.35 3.82
N ASN A 182 -27.53 15.52 2.78
CA ASN A 182 -28.44 15.65 1.64
C ASN A 182 -29.55 14.58 1.58
N PHE A 183 -29.63 13.66 2.56
CA PHE A 183 -30.63 12.61 2.63
C PHE A 183 -31.08 12.36 4.08
N PRO A 184 -32.11 13.12 4.58
CA PRO A 184 -32.54 13.06 5.98
C PRO A 184 -33.03 11.68 6.44
N GLU A 185 -33.53 10.86 5.52
CA GLU A 185 -34.04 9.50 5.79
C GLU A 185 -32.96 8.44 5.80
N PHE A 186 -31.71 8.85 5.88
CA PHE A 186 -30.55 7.94 5.86
C PHE A 186 -30.64 6.86 6.93
N LYS A 187 -30.39 5.60 6.53
CA LYS A 187 -30.34 4.44 7.43
C LYS A 187 -29.21 3.50 7.00
N ILE A 188 -28.54 2.93 7.98
CA ILE A 188 -27.72 1.74 7.79
C ILE A 188 -28.66 0.54 7.79
N LEU A 189 -28.53 -0.34 6.80
CA LEU A 189 -29.35 -1.54 6.66
C LEU A 189 -28.61 -2.77 7.19
N GLU A 190 -27.31 -2.85 6.93
CA GLU A 190 -26.47 -3.98 7.31
C GLU A 190 -25.01 -3.53 7.43
N VAL A 191 -24.24 -4.19 8.29
CA VAL A 191 -22.80 -4.05 8.39
C VAL A 191 -22.15 -5.42 8.39
N THR A 192 -21.36 -5.72 7.37
CA THR A 192 -20.65 -7.00 7.24
C THR A 192 -19.16 -6.80 7.52
N SER A 193 -18.62 -7.60 8.46
CA SER A 193 -17.20 -7.63 8.77
C SER A 193 -16.46 -8.63 7.88
N PRO A 194 -15.26 -8.30 7.35
CA PRO A 194 -14.42 -9.24 6.61
C PRO A 194 -13.74 -10.27 7.52
N TYR A 195 -13.68 -10.00 8.82
CA TYR A 195 -13.02 -10.85 9.82
C TYR A 195 -14.03 -11.46 10.77
N LYS A 196 -14.00 -12.78 10.95
CA LYS A 196 -14.89 -13.52 11.88
C LYS A 196 -14.71 -13.09 13.33
N PHE A 197 -13.51 -12.66 13.70
CA PHE A 197 -13.13 -12.20 15.03
C PHE A 197 -13.34 -10.69 15.23
N ILE A 198 -13.92 -9.96 14.26
CA ILE A 198 -14.36 -8.56 14.42
C ILE A 198 -15.87 -8.54 14.28
N ARG A 199 -16.56 -8.33 15.39
CA ARG A 199 -18.02 -8.15 15.41
C ARG A 199 -18.35 -6.70 15.12
N ALA A 200 -19.34 -6.46 14.26
CA ALA A 200 -19.84 -5.14 13.94
C ALA A 200 -21.32 -5.04 14.35
N THR A 201 -21.65 -3.96 15.04
CA THR A 201 -23.02 -3.57 15.36
C THR A 201 -23.23 -2.13 14.95
N PHE A 202 -24.48 -1.74 14.74
CA PHE A 202 -24.81 -0.36 14.41
C PHE A 202 -26.12 0.07 15.07
N ARG A 203 -26.20 1.37 15.32
CA ARG A 203 -27.39 2.00 15.90
C ARG A 203 -27.43 3.49 15.55
N GLN A 204 -28.56 4.12 15.74
CA GLN A 204 -28.64 5.56 15.66
C GLN A 204 -27.93 6.22 16.83
N ALA A 205 -27.23 7.32 16.58
CA ALA A 205 -26.56 8.10 17.62
C ALA A 205 -27.56 8.81 18.53
N GLY A 206 -27.35 8.67 19.84
CA GLY A 206 -28.07 9.47 20.82
C GLY A 206 -27.68 10.96 20.70
N GLU A 207 -28.49 11.86 21.24
CA GLU A 207 -28.28 13.29 21.11
C GLU A 207 -26.89 13.75 21.60
N LEU A 208 -26.43 13.24 22.73
CA LEU A 208 -25.14 13.57 23.30
C LEU A 208 -23.94 12.88 22.61
N GLU A 209 -24.22 11.90 21.74
CA GLU A 209 -23.18 11.18 20.98
C GLU A 209 -22.97 11.76 19.59
N ARG A 210 -23.83 12.68 19.16
CA ARG A 210 -23.74 13.28 17.83
C ARG A 210 -22.48 14.12 17.69
N ARG A 211 -21.91 14.08 16.53
CA ARG A 211 -20.78 14.92 16.17
C ARG A 211 -21.28 16.30 15.75
N ALA A 212 -20.68 17.32 16.36
CA ALA A 212 -21.07 18.71 16.12
C ALA A 212 -20.69 19.23 14.71
N GLU A 213 -19.71 18.56 14.06
CA GLU A 213 -19.24 18.92 12.72
C GLU A 213 -20.21 18.51 11.61
N ALA A 214 -21.16 17.61 11.90
CA ALA A 214 -22.18 17.18 10.95
C ALA A 214 -23.39 18.12 11.02
N ALA A 215 -23.85 18.61 9.88
CA ALA A 215 -25.07 19.42 9.81
C ALA A 215 -26.32 18.55 10.10
N SER A 216 -26.28 17.26 9.72
CA SER A 216 -27.36 16.33 9.95
C SER A 216 -27.44 15.87 11.40
N THR A 217 -28.65 15.88 11.95
CA THR A 217 -28.97 15.25 13.26
C THR A 217 -29.18 13.73 13.15
N ASN A 218 -29.41 13.22 11.94
CA ASN A 218 -29.55 11.80 11.67
C ASN A 218 -28.18 11.16 11.48
N GLN A 219 -27.54 10.82 12.59
CA GLN A 219 -26.22 10.19 12.62
C GLN A 219 -26.33 8.77 13.12
N TRP A 220 -25.49 7.90 12.58
CA TRP A 220 -25.40 6.48 12.94
C TRP A 220 -24.01 6.16 13.49
N ILE A 221 -23.97 5.25 14.46
CA ILE A 221 -22.73 4.74 15.03
C ILE A 221 -22.59 3.28 14.62
N ILE A 222 -21.44 2.94 14.06
CA ILE A 222 -20.97 1.56 13.89
C ILE A 222 -19.95 1.30 15.00
N GLU A 223 -20.18 0.26 15.77
CA GLU A 223 -19.25 -0.22 16.79
C GLU A 223 -18.65 -1.53 16.31
N THR A 224 -17.34 -1.53 16.08
CA THR A 224 -16.58 -2.72 15.72
C THR A 224 -15.75 -3.17 16.90
N THR A 225 -15.87 -4.45 17.27
CA THR A 225 -15.19 -5.03 18.43
C THR A 225 -14.36 -6.21 18.01
N ILE A 226 -13.03 -6.09 18.16
CA ILE A 226 -12.11 -7.20 17.96
C ILE A 226 -12.16 -8.14 19.17
N GLN A 227 -12.18 -9.45 18.90
CA GLN A 227 -12.34 -10.49 19.91
C GLN A 227 -11.00 -11.12 20.30
N PRO A 228 -10.90 -11.77 21.48
CA PRO A 228 -9.67 -12.39 21.97
C PRO A 228 -9.10 -13.49 21.07
N ASP A 229 -9.93 -14.14 20.27
CA ASP A 229 -9.58 -15.19 19.31
C ASP A 229 -9.04 -14.64 17.97
N ALA A 230 -8.76 -13.33 17.89
CA ALA A 230 -8.26 -12.69 16.69
C ALA A 230 -6.97 -13.36 16.18
N GLU A 231 -6.93 -13.67 14.90
CA GLU A 231 -5.77 -14.24 14.24
C GLU A 231 -4.62 -13.22 14.16
N VAL A 232 -3.41 -13.68 14.47
CA VAL A 232 -2.20 -12.85 14.40
C VAL A 232 -1.93 -12.46 12.95
N GLY A 233 -1.72 -11.17 12.71
CA GLY A 233 -1.43 -10.67 11.37
C GLY A 233 -1.89 -9.25 11.12
N ALA A 234 -1.71 -8.80 9.88
CA ALA A 234 -2.13 -7.48 9.43
C ALA A 234 -3.62 -7.46 9.10
N LEU A 235 -4.30 -6.40 9.54
CA LEU A 235 -5.67 -6.09 9.15
C LEU A 235 -5.63 -5.11 7.96
N ARG A 236 -6.17 -5.51 6.80
CA ARG A 236 -6.08 -4.75 5.54
C ARG A 236 -7.31 -4.96 4.67
N ASP A 237 -8.48 -4.90 5.27
CA ASP A 237 -9.74 -5.14 4.56
C ASP A 237 -10.78 -4.07 4.92
N TYR A 238 -12.02 -4.26 4.53
CA TYR A 238 -13.08 -3.27 4.67
C TYR A 238 -14.33 -3.87 5.28
N LEU A 239 -14.95 -3.15 6.20
CA LEU A 239 -16.36 -3.34 6.49
C LEU A 239 -17.16 -2.96 5.25
N VAL A 240 -18.20 -3.73 4.94
CA VAL A 240 -19.18 -3.36 3.93
C VAL A 240 -20.44 -2.92 4.67
N VAL A 241 -20.83 -1.67 4.43
CA VAL A 241 -22.01 -1.06 5.05
C VAL A 241 -23.07 -0.88 3.97
N ALA A 242 -24.17 -1.62 4.06
CA ALA A 242 -25.33 -1.44 3.20
C ALA A 242 -26.21 -0.31 3.75
N THR A 243 -26.67 0.58 2.87
CA THR A 243 -27.47 1.76 3.22
C THR A 243 -28.69 1.89 2.32
N ASN A 244 -29.65 2.73 2.73
CA ASN A 244 -30.77 3.12 1.89
C ASN A 244 -30.50 4.34 1.00
N HIS A 245 -29.28 4.89 1.01
CA HIS A 245 -28.93 6.08 0.22
C HIS A 245 -29.04 5.77 -1.28
N PRO A 246 -29.81 6.55 -2.08
CA PRO A 246 -30.11 6.20 -3.47
C PRO A 246 -28.87 6.12 -4.36
N GLN A 247 -27.87 6.98 -4.15
CA GLN A 247 -26.65 7.05 -4.94
C GLN A 247 -25.48 6.26 -4.34
N GLN A 248 -25.51 5.95 -3.04
CA GLN A 248 -24.43 5.21 -2.36
C GLN A 248 -25.00 4.08 -1.49
N LYS A 249 -25.53 3.05 -2.15
CA LYS A 249 -26.14 1.89 -1.48
C LYS A 249 -25.15 1.10 -0.64
N ASN A 250 -23.86 1.11 -1.00
CA ASN A 250 -22.80 0.43 -0.27
C ASN A 250 -21.67 1.42 0.03
N LEU A 251 -21.15 1.33 1.25
CA LEU A 251 -19.98 2.07 1.72
C LEU A 251 -18.94 1.07 2.23
N ARG A 252 -17.68 1.28 1.88
CA ARG A 252 -16.55 0.49 2.38
C ARG A 252 -15.77 1.33 3.40
N LEU A 253 -15.68 0.84 4.63
CA LEU A 253 -14.90 1.46 5.70
C LEU A 253 -13.67 0.61 5.99
N ALA A 254 -12.48 1.17 5.86
CA ALA A 254 -11.25 0.44 6.06
C ALA A 254 -11.12 -0.11 7.48
N VAL A 255 -10.75 -1.38 7.60
CA VAL A 255 -10.29 -2.01 8.83
C VAL A 255 -8.78 -2.19 8.70
N THR A 256 -8.03 -1.46 9.52
CA THR A 256 -6.58 -1.40 9.42
C THR A 256 -5.93 -1.71 10.75
N GLY A 257 -4.69 -2.16 10.71
CA GLY A 257 -3.91 -2.37 11.91
C GLY A 257 -3.17 -3.68 11.93
N PHE A 258 -2.95 -4.18 13.13
CA PHE A 258 -2.17 -5.38 13.34
C PHE A 258 -2.59 -6.08 14.62
N VAL A 259 -2.77 -7.41 14.53
CA VAL A 259 -2.92 -8.29 15.69
C VAL A 259 -1.56 -8.91 16.00
N ARG A 260 -1.02 -8.64 17.16
CA ARG A 260 0.24 -9.22 17.64
C ARG A 260 -0.04 -10.50 18.42
N PRO A 261 0.88 -11.49 18.40
CA PRO A 261 0.82 -12.58 19.35
C PRO A 261 0.99 -12.06 20.77
N LEU A 262 0.47 -12.77 21.75
CA LEU A 262 0.70 -12.43 23.18
C LEU A 262 2.20 -12.51 23.50
N LEU A 263 2.83 -13.59 23.10
CA LEU A 263 4.28 -13.80 23.22
C LEU A 263 4.86 -14.05 21.82
N SER A 264 5.99 -13.46 21.53
CA SER A 264 6.74 -13.75 20.29
C SER A 264 8.16 -14.19 20.59
N VAL A 265 8.71 -14.98 19.67
CA VAL A 265 10.13 -15.36 19.64
C VAL A 265 10.75 -14.94 18.32
N THR A 266 11.92 -14.33 18.40
CA THR A 266 12.67 -13.90 17.20
C THR A 266 14.12 -14.38 17.30
N PRO A 267 14.64 -15.07 16.27
CA PRO A 267 13.95 -15.56 15.09
C PRO A 267 12.90 -16.63 15.44
N PHE A 268 11.89 -16.80 14.57
CA PHE A 268 10.82 -17.81 14.75
C PHE A 268 11.28 -19.26 14.41
N VAL A 269 12.49 -19.41 13.83
CA VAL A 269 13.19 -20.65 13.61
C VAL A 269 14.62 -20.47 14.13
N ALA A 270 15.08 -21.35 14.99
CA ALA A 270 16.47 -21.45 15.42
C ALA A 270 17.24 -22.28 14.38
N ASP A 271 17.74 -21.61 13.35
CA ASP A 271 18.52 -22.25 12.28
C ASP A 271 20.02 -22.07 12.58
N PHE A 272 20.74 -23.19 12.74
CA PHE A 272 22.17 -23.18 12.99
C PHE A 272 23.02 -23.51 11.73
N GLY A 273 22.36 -23.74 10.58
CA GLY A 273 23.03 -24.05 9.34
C GLY A 273 23.79 -25.37 9.35
N ALA A 274 25.06 -25.35 8.93
CA ALA A 274 25.98 -26.48 9.01
C ALA A 274 26.91 -26.32 10.22
N LEU A 275 26.92 -27.32 11.10
CA LEU A 275 27.71 -27.32 12.33
C LEU A 275 28.68 -28.48 12.34
N ASP A 276 29.98 -28.20 12.43
CA ASP A 276 31.02 -29.18 12.71
C ASP A 276 31.30 -29.19 14.22
N LEU A 277 30.83 -30.21 14.89
CA LEU A 277 30.97 -30.36 16.34
C LEU A 277 32.35 -30.80 16.82
N ALA A 278 33.24 -31.26 15.91
CA ALA A 278 34.62 -31.58 16.24
C ALA A 278 35.46 -30.29 16.45
N ALA A 279 35.02 -29.16 15.87
CA ALA A 279 35.76 -27.90 15.86
C ALA A 279 35.32 -26.91 16.93
N SER A 280 34.01 -26.82 17.30
CA SER A 280 33.52 -25.80 18.24
C SER A 280 32.07 -26.03 18.71
N SER A 281 31.70 -25.40 19.84
CA SER A 281 30.30 -25.14 20.18
C SER A 281 29.79 -23.93 19.42
N GLN A 282 28.49 -23.91 19.05
CA GLN A 282 27.83 -22.77 18.42
C GLN A 282 26.76 -22.20 19.33
N ASP A 283 26.70 -20.89 19.40
CA ASP A 283 25.67 -20.17 20.13
C ASP A 283 24.60 -19.59 19.19
N LEU A 284 23.33 -19.73 19.57
CA LEU A 284 22.19 -19.09 18.94
C LEU A 284 21.44 -18.26 19.99
N SER A 285 21.03 -17.07 19.66
CA SER A 285 20.22 -16.23 20.54
C SER A 285 18.79 -16.10 20.00
N LEU A 286 17.82 -16.36 20.88
CA LEU A 286 16.41 -16.10 20.67
C LEU A 286 15.99 -14.95 21.57
N VAL A 287 15.18 -14.05 21.07
CA VAL A 287 14.58 -12.97 21.87
C VAL A 287 13.11 -13.28 22.07
N VAL A 288 12.68 -13.43 23.31
CA VAL A 288 11.27 -13.59 23.69
C VAL A 288 10.73 -12.23 24.11
N VAL A 289 9.57 -11.84 23.56
CA VAL A 289 8.90 -10.58 23.88
C VAL A 289 7.47 -10.86 24.32
N ASN A 290 7.09 -10.29 25.45
CA ASN A 290 5.72 -10.27 25.95
C ASN A 290 5.06 -8.94 25.52
N PHE A 291 4.04 -9.02 24.68
CA PHE A 291 3.23 -7.88 24.26
C PHE A 291 1.98 -7.68 25.13
N GLY A 292 1.67 -8.66 26.01
CA GLY A 292 0.55 -8.57 26.94
C GLY A 292 0.77 -7.55 28.04
N ASP A 293 -0.28 -7.14 28.75
CA ASP A 293 -0.21 -6.14 29.83
C ASP A 293 0.39 -6.68 31.12
N SER A 294 0.17 -7.97 31.41
CA SER A 294 0.68 -8.62 32.60
C SER A 294 2.13 -9.08 32.40
N PRO A 295 3.02 -8.86 33.42
CA PRO A 295 4.36 -9.40 33.36
C PRO A 295 4.34 -10.93 33.40
N ILE A 296 5.30 -11.56 32.76
CA ILE A 296 5.48 -13.02 32.80
C ILE A 296 6.93 -13.33 33.15
N GLU A 297 7.22 -14.61 33.44
CA GLU A 297 8.56 -15.16 33.58
C GLU A 297 8.74 -16.38 32.68
N ILE A 298 9.98 -16.63 32.22
CA ILE A 298 10.34 -17.89 31.56
C ILE A 298 10.78 -18.87 32.68
N ARG A 299 10.05 -19.99 32.78
CA ARG A 299 10.32 -21.04 33.79
C ARG A 299 11.45 -21.97 33.40
N SER A 300 11.43 -22.40 32.15
CA SER A 300 12.43 -23.31 31.60
C SER A 300 12.49 -23.25 30.08
N VAL A 301 13.61 -23.69 29.54
CA VAL A 301 13.84 -23.88 28.13
C VAL A 301 14.46 -25.26 27.92
N THR A 302 13.83 -26.07 27.06
CA THR A 302 14.30 -27.43 26.75
C THR A 302 14.32 -27.66 25.25
N ALA A 303 15.23 -28.47 24.77
CA ALA A 303 15.24 -28.91 23.38
C ALA A 303 14.85 -30.39 23.29
N SER A 304 14.17 -30.77 22.18
CA SER A 304 13.78 -32.17 21.93
C SER A 304 14.93 -33.03 21.44
N VAL A 305 16.15 -32.52 21.37
CA VAL A 305 17.37 -33.19 20.95
C VAL A 305 18.45 -32.95 22.01
N PRO A 306 19.30 -33.95 22.33
CA PRO A 306 20.41 -33.78 23.27
C PRO A 306 21.47 -32.84 22.72
N GLY A 307 22.33 -32.32 23.60
CA GLY A 307 23.45 -31.44 23.21
C GLY A 307 23.10 -29.98 23.04
N VAL A 308 21.90 -29.56 23.46
CA VAL A 308 21.48 -28.15 23.48
C VAL A 308 21.33 -27.71 24.92
N GLU A 309 22.14 -26.73 25.33
CA GLU A 309 22.04 -26.09 26.63
C GLU A 309 21.40 -24.69 26.46
N ALA A 310 20.51 -24.30 27.36
CA ALA A 310 19.85 -23.01 27.30
C ALA A 310 20.17 -22.15 28.50
N LYS A 311 20.49 -20.86 28.28
CA LYS A 311 20.62 -19.85 29.33
C LYS A 311 19.60 -18.74 29.10
N ILE A 312 18.86 -18.38 30.15
CA ILE A 312 17.84 -17.34 30.14
C ILE A 312 18.42 -16.10 30.79
N LYS A 313 18.36 -14.97 30.06
CA LYS A 313 18.79 -13.66 30.54
C LYS A 313 17.66 -12.65 30.35
N PRO A 314 17.11 -12.09 31.45
CA PRO A 314 16.15 -11.01 31.33
C PRO A 314 16.85 -9.75 30.76
N ILE A 315 16.27 -9.15 29.73
CA ILE A 315 16.65 -7.83 29.17
C ILE A 315 15.80 -6.75 29.82
N GLU A 316 14.50 -7.02 29.93
CA GLU A 316 13.50 -6.19 30.60
C GLU A 316 12.58 -7.13 31.40
N ALA A 317 12.55 -6.96 32.71
CA ALA A 317 11.83 -7.85 33.63
C ALA A 317 10.34 -7.94 33.28
N GLY A 318 9.80 -9.13 33.15
CA GLY A 318 8.41 -9.40 32.79
C GLY A 318 8.03 -9.12 31.35
N ARG A 319 8.94 -8.59 30.52
CA ARG A 319 8.66 -8.10 29.15
C ARG A 319 9.55 -8.69 28.06
N ARG A 320 10.85 -8.85 28.33
CA ARG A 320 11.81 -9.22 27.29
C ARG A 320 12.96 -10.04 27.82
N TRP A 321 13.27 -11.15 27.15
CA TRP A 321 14.35 -12.06 27.50
C TRP A 321 15.20 -12.40 26.29
N GLU A 322 16.48 -12.64 26.56
CA GLU A 322 17.38 -13.36 25.67
C GLU A 322 17.45 -14.82 26.14
N VAL A 323 17.20 -15.75 25.24
CA VAL A 323 17.41 -17.17 25.42
C VAL A 323 18.59 -17.56 24.55
N LYS A 324 19.74 -17.79 25.16
CA LYS A 324 20.94 -18.23 24.49
C LYS A 324 20.97 -19.75 24.48
N LEU A 325 20.99 -20.34 23.29
CA LEU A 325 21.14 -21.77 23.06
C LEU A 325 22.59 -22.06 22.70
N THR A 326 23.27 -22.94 23.44
CA THR A 326 24.61 -23.42 23.14
C THR A 326 24.52 -24.85 22.64
N LEU A 327 24.93 -25.07 21.40
CA LEU A 327 24.96 -26.36 20.73
C LEU A 327 26.31 -27.02 20.97
N SER A 328 26.31 -28.29 21.35
CA SER A 328 27.53 -29.01 21.74
C SER A 328 27.70 -30.35 21.03
N GLY A 329 28.89 -30.97 21.14
CA GLY A 329 29.25 -32.24 20.52
C GLY A 329 28.43 -33.49 20.91
N LYS A 330 27.40 -33.29 21.76
CA LYS A 330 26.44 -34.34 22.13
C LYS A 330 25.24 -34.43 21.18
N MET A 331 25.15 -33.54 20.19
CA MET A 331 24.08 -33.62 19.17
C MET A 331 24.28 -34.80 18.23
N PRO A 332 23.20 -35.46 17.76
CA PRO A 332 23.31 -36.54 16.77
C PRO A 332 23.76 -35.95 15.43
N LYS A 333 24.60 -36.72 14.70
CA LYS A 333 25.03 -36.37 13.34
C LYS A 333 23.89 -36.50 12.35
N GLY A 334 23.95 -35.66 11.31
CA GLY A 334 22.96 -35.59 10.24
C GLY A 334 22.04 -34.37 10.31
N ARG A 335 20.95 -34.42 9.55
CA ARG A 335 19.94 -33.36 9.52
C ARG A 335 19.14 -33.33 10.83
N ILE A 336 19.11 -32.21 11.45
CA ILE A 336 18.33 -31.96 12.66
C ILE A 336 17.04 -31.23 12.27
N ASP A 337 15.90 -31.75 12.71
CA ASP A 337 14.59 -31.12 12.68
C ASP A 337 13.94 -31.37 14.05
N ALA A 338 14.25 -30.50 14.97
CA ALA A 338 13.91 -30.58 16.37
C ALA A 338 13.14 -29.33 16.79
N LYS A 339 12.78 -29.22 18.07
CA LYS A 339 12.13 -28.04 18.63
C LYS A 339 12.73 -27.63 19.98
N VAL A 340 12.73 -26.33 20.20
CA VAL A 340 13.00 -25.72 21.52
C VAL A 340 11.65 -25.36 22.13
N THR A 341 11.40 -25.85 23.33
CA THR A 341 10.20 -25.58 24.10
C THR A 341 10.53 -24.61 25.23
N ILE A 342 9.87 -23.44 25.24
CA ILE A 342 10.02 -22.40 26.27
C ILE A 342 8.76 -22.42 27.12
N GLN A 343 8.89 -22.72 28.41
CA GLN A 343 7.81 -22.70 29.39
C GLN A 343 7.72 -21.32 30.04
N THR A 344 6.53 -20.75 30.12
CA THR A 344 6.28 -19.44 30.70
C THR A 344 5.31 -19.50 31.87
N THR A 345 5.18 -18.39 32.60
CA THR A 345 4.15 -18.23 33.64
C THR A 345 2.80 -17.72 33.08
N SER A 346 2.72 -17.43 31.78
CA SER A 346 1.48 -17.00 31.15
C SER A 346 0.43 -18.11 31.23
N THR A 347 -0.75 -17.79 31.71
CA THR A 347 -1.91 -18.72 31.70
C THR A 347 -2.54 -18.84 30.30
N LEU A 348 -2.39 -17.81 29.47
CA LEU A 348 -2.94 -17.76 28.12
C LEU A 348 -2.02 -18.42 27.08
N GLN A 349 -0.71 -18.35 27.30
CA GLN A 349 0.30 -18.95 26.43
C GLN A 349 1.43 -19.55 27.27
N PRO A 350 1.18 -20.70 27.96
CA PRO A 350 2.15 -21.29 28.87
C PRO A 350 3.38 -21.85 28.18
N THR A 351 3.28 -22.13 26.89
CA THR A 351 4.35 -22.79 26.09
C THR A 351 4.54 -22.06 24.77
N LEU A 352 5.83 -21.86 24.41
CA LEU A 352 6.26 -21.46 23.07
C LEU A 352 7.11 -22.56 22.47
N GLU A 353 6.87 -22.92 21.22
CA GLU A 353 7.69 -23.88 20.47
C GLU A 353 8.42 -23.17 19.34
N VAL A 354 9.73 -23.35 19.26
CA VAL A 354 10.60 -22.77 18.23
C VAL A 354 11.26 -23.94 17.48
N PRO A 355 11.04 -24.09 16.17
CA PRO A 355 11.75 -25.09 15.38
C PRO A 355 13.27 -24.88 15.46
N LEU A 356 14.04 -25.97 15.68
CA LEU A 356 15.50 -26.00 15.69
C LEU A 356 15.96 -26.82 14.48
N ARG A 357 16.66 -26.18 13.57
CA ARG A 357 17.06 -26.78 12.30
C ARG A 357 18.52 -26.57 11.97
N GLY A 358 19.10 -27.51 11.22
CA GLY A 358 20.45 -27.45 10.69
C GLY A 358 20.98 -28.84 10.36
N THR A 359 22.27 -28.93 10.07
CA THR A 359 22.96 -30.19 9.78
C THR A 359 24.22 -30.29 10.61
N VAL A 360 24.43 -31.45 11.27
CA VAL A 360 25.60 -31.75 12.09
C VAL A 360 26.50 -32.70 11.34
N SER A 361 27.78 -32.36 11.11
CA SER A 361 28.81 -33.18 10.45
C SER A 361 29.75 -33.91 11.44
#